data_71adcc96117841ab4c570525368d0bd9
#
_entry.id   71adcc96117841ab4c570525368d0bd9
#
_cell.length_a   1.000
_cell.length_b   1.000
_cell.length_c   1.000
_cell.angle_alpha   90.00
_cell.angle_beta   90.00
_cell.angle_gamma   90.00
#
_symmetry.space_group_name_H-M   'P 1'
#
loop_
_entity.id
_entity.type
_entity.pdbx_description
1 polymer ?
#
loop_
_entity_poly.entity_id
_entity_poly.type
_entity_poly.pdbx_seq_one_letter_code
_entity_poly.pdbx_strand_id
1 'polypeptide(L)'
;VFMARLLTSGFFWLIVMVTTFALIASCFKSTRSLEHSGASKVGSAFIYILVATIGMQMDVTAILDNPGYFFIGITWLTIHALLMIVMAKLIRAPLFFMAVGSQANVGGAASAPIVAAAFHPALAPVGILMAVLGYALGTYGAYICGLIMQVAAG
;
A
#
# COMPACT_ATOMS: atom_id res chain seq x y z
N VAL A 1 5.62 -22.78 -4.67
CA VAL A 1 4.84 -23.30 -3.52
C VAL A 1 4.22 -22.15 -2.72
N PHE A 2 4.96 -21.08 -2.36
CA PHE A 2 4.46 -19.96 -1.57
C PHE A 2 3.34 -19.17 -2.30
N MET A 3 3.55 -18.82 -3.57
CA MET A 3 2.58 -18.10 -4.40
C MET A 3 1.29 -18.90 -4.58
N ALA A 4 1.38 -20.22 -4.79
CA ALA A 4 0.21 -21.08 -4.89
C ALA A 4 -0.61 -21.08 -3.59
N ARG A 5 0.04 -21.10 -2.42
CA ARG A 5 -0.65 -20.99 -1.12
C ARG A 5 -1.30 -19.63 -0.91
N LEU A 6 -0.68 -18.54 -1.37
CA LEU A 6 -1.27 -17.20 -1.29
C LEU A 6 -2.54 -17.11 -2.14
N LEU A 7 -2.49 -17.60 -3.39
CA LEU A 7 -3.63 -17.61 -4.29
C LEU A 7 -4.77 -18.55 -3.84
N THR A 8 -4.44 -19.57 -3.04
CA THR A 8 -5.44 -20.50 -2.47
C THR A 8 -5.96 -20.05 -1.11
N SER A 9 -5.39 -18.99 -0.51
CA SER A 9 -5.87 -18.49 0.78
C SER A 9 -7.22 -17.80 0.62
N GLY A 10 -8.22 -18.20 1.40
CA GLY A 10 -9.53 -17.55 1.44
C GLY A 10 -9.44 -16.05 1.75
N PHE A 11 -8.45 -15.65 2.53
CA PHE A 11 -8.16 -14.26 2.87
C PHE A 11 -7.75 -13.41 1.66
N PHE A 12 -6.92 -13.94 0.76
CA PHE A 12 -6.55 -13.27 -0.48
C PHE A 12 -7.79 -12.98 -1.35
N TRP A 13 -8.61 -14.01 -1.56
CA TRP A 13 -9.84 -13.86 -2.33
C TRP A 13 -10.85 -12.91 -1.70
N LEU A 14 -10.95 -12.91 -0.36
CA LEU A 14 -11.80 -11.96 0.37
C LEU A 14 -11.37 -10.53 0.06
N ILE A 15 -10.07 -10.21 0.15
CA ILE A 15 -9.57 -8.85 -0.15
C ILE A 15 -9.87 -8.47 -1.60
N VAL A 16 -9.56 -9.36 -2.56
CA VAL A 16 -9.79 -9.11 -3.99
C VAL A 16 -11.27 -8.84 -4.26
N MET A 17 -12.16 -9.68 -3.73
CA MET A 17 -13.61 -9.54 -3.94
C MET A 17 -14.16 -8.28 -3.30
N VAL A 18 -13.83 -8.00 -2.03
CA VAL A 18 -14.29 -6.79 -1.32
C VAL A 18 -13.81 -5.54 -2.04
N THR A 19 -12.54 -5.49 -2.46
CA THR A 19 -11.98 -4.33 -3.18
C THR A 19 -12.66 -4.15 -4.53
N THR A 20 -12.88 -5.24 -5.27
CA THR A 20 -13.54 -5.21 -6.57
C THR A 20 -14.99 -4.73 -6.44
N PHE A 21 -15.74 -5.29 -5.50
CA PHE A 21 -17.13 -4.86 -5.24
C PHE A 21 -17.20 -3.39 -4.79
N ALA A 22 -16.28 -2.94 -3.92
CA ALA A 22 -16.21 -1.56 -3.49
C ALA A 22 -15.92 -0.60 -4.66
N LEU A 23 -15.00 -0.98 -5.57
CA LEU A 23 -14.71 -0.21 -6.78
C LEU A 23 -15.92 -0.13 -7.71
N ILE A 24 -16.59 -1.25 -7.96
CA ILE A 24 -17.81 -1.29 -8.78
C ILE A 24 -18.89 -0.43 -8.12
N ALA A 25 -19.12 -0.57 -6.82
CA ALA A 25 -20.11 0.20 -6.07
C ALA A 25 -19.81 1.70 -6.14
N SER A 26 -18.55 2.12 -6.12
CA SER A 26 -18.16 3.54 -6.22
C SER A 26 -18.52 4.19 -7.56
N CYS A 27 -18.78 3.40 -8.61
CA CYS A 27 -19.23 3.91 -9.90
C CYS A 27 -20.70 4.34 -9.89
N PHE A 28 -21.51 3.87 -8.95
CA PHE A 28 -22.92 4.22 -8.87
C PHE A 28 -23.15 5.55 -8.16
N LYS A 29 -24.01 6.41 -8.73
CA LYS A 29 -24.36 7.72 -8.13
C LYS A 29 -24.96 7.57 -6.73
N SER A 30 -25.74 6.51 -6.48
CA SER A 30 -26.36 6.25 -5.19
C SER A 30 -25.31 6.02 -4.09
N THR A 31 -24.23 5.31 -4.41
CA THR A 31 -23.14 5.07 -3.47
C THR A 31 -22.32 6.33 -3.20
N ARG A 32 -22.14 7.17 -4.22
CA ARG A 32 -21.46 8.47 -4.07
C ARG A 32 -22.22 9.43 -3.14
N SER A 33 -23.55 9.32 -3.05
CA SER A 33 -24.33 10.15 -2.12
C SER A 33 -24.06 9.81 -0.66
N LEU A 34 -23.56 8.60 -0.36
CA LEU A 34 -23.15 8.19 1.01
C LEU A 34 -21.97 9.02 1.53
N GLU A 35 -21.18 9.64 0.62
CA GLU A 35 -20.11 10.55 1.02
C GLU A 35 -20.65 11.77 1.77
N HIS A 36 -21.77 12.30 1.34
CA HIS A 36 -22.46 13.40 2.04
C HIS A 36 -22.97 12.98 3.44
N SER A 37 -23.19 11.68 3.64
CA SER A 37 -23.59 11.10 4.93
C SER A 37 -22.38 10.73 5.81
N GLY A 38 -21.16 11.01 5.35
CA GLY A 38 -19.95 10.81 6.13
C GLY A 38 -19.31 9.43 5.98
N ALA A 39 -19.56 8.70 4.89
CA ALA A 39 -18.98 7.37 4.63
C ALA A 39 -17.44 7.38 4.72
N SER A 40 -16.77 8.39 4.18
CA SER A 40 -15.30 8.54 4.30
C SER A 40 -14.84 8.71 5.73
N LYS A 41 -15.60 9.37 6.60
CA LYS A 41 -15.24 9.54 8.02
C LYS A 41 -15.28 8.19 8.75
N VAL A 42 -16.30 7.40 8.47
CA VAL A 42 -16.42 6.04 9.03
C VAL A 42 -15.31 5.15 8.49
N GLY A 43 -15.05 5.18 7.19
CA GLY A 43 -13.94 4.46 6.57
C GLY A 43 -12.58 4.83 7.19
N SER A 44 -12.33 6.11 7.41
CA SER A 44 -11.11 6.59 8.07
C SER A 44 -10.98 6.05 9.50
N ALA A 45 -12.07 6.01 10.27
CA ALA A 45 -12.05 5.43 11.61
C ALA A 45 -11.64 3.95 11.58
N PHE A 46 -12.18 3.15 10.65
CA PHE A 46 -11.78 1.76 10.48
C PHE A 46 -10.31 1.61 10.06
N ILE A 47 -9.80 2.51 9.20
CA ILE A 47 -8.38 2.52 8.84
C ILE A 47 -7.50 2.79 10.07
N TYR A 48 -7.86 3.74 10.93
CA TYR A 48 -7.11 4.00 12.16
C TYR A 48 -7.12 2.80 13.12
N ILE A 49 -8.27 2.12 13.26
CA ILE A 49 -8.36 0.88 14.06
C ILE A 49 -7.46 -0.21 13.46
N LEU A 50 -7.48 -0.38 12.14
CA LEU A 50 -6.63 -1.35 11.44
C LEU A 50 -5.15 -1.05 11.69
N VAL A 51 -4.71 0.20 11.51
CA VAL A 51 -3.32 0.60 11.74
C VAL A 51 -2.92 0.39 13.20
N ALA A 52 -3.80 0.72 14.14
CA ALA A 52 -3.54 0.49 15.56
C ALA A 52 -3.39 -1.01 15.89
N THR A 53 -4.25 -1.87 15.33
CA THR A 53 -4.15 -3.32 15.54
C THR A 53 -2.86 -3.91 14.95
N ILE A 54 -2.44 -3.44 13.78
CA ILE A 54 -1.14 -3.84 13.20
C ILE A 54 0.00 -3.39 14.11
N GLY A 55 -0.04 -2.13 14.58
CA GLY A 55 0.98 -1.59 15.49
C GLY A 55 1.11 -2.36 16.81
N MET A 56 -0.01 -2.82 17.37
CA MET A 56 0.00 -3.65 18.59
C MET A 56 0.60 -5.05 18.38
N GLN A 57 0.67 -5.54 17.16
CA GLN A 57 1.30 -6.84 16.84
C GLN A 57 2.79 -6.72 16.56
N MET A 58 3.33 -5.48 16.52
CA MET A 58 4.76 -5.27 16.30
C MET A 58 5.56 -5.60 17.55
N ASP A 59 6.47 -6.55 17.40
CA ASP A 59 7.45 -6.87 18.43
C ASP A 59 8.72 -6.03 18.25
N VAL A 60 8.82 -4.97 19.04
CA VAL A 60 9.98 -4.06 19.01
C VAL A 60 11.23 -4.75 19.55
N THR A 61 11.08 -5.77 20.41
CA THR A 61 12.22 -6.50 21.00
C THR A 61 12.90 -7.40 19.95
N ALA A 62 12.18 -7.81 18.91
CA ALA A 62 12.74 -8.58 17.79
C ALA A 62 13.91 -7.86 17.08
N ILE A 63 13.99 -6.53 17.18
CA ILE A 63 15.12 -5.74 16.65
C ILE A 63 16.41 -6.06 17.42
N LEU A 64 16.32 -6.29 18.72
CA LEU A 64 17.46 -6.62 19.58
C LEU A 64 17.92 -8.07 19.34
N ASP A 65 16.96 -8.98 19.11
CA ASP A 65 17.24 -10.39 18.87
C ASP A 65 17.88 -10.65 17.49
N ASN A 66 17.47 -9.85 16.49
CA ASN A 66 17.93 -10.01 15.10
C ASN A 66 18.26 -8.65 14.44
N PRO A 67 19.34 -7.98 14.84
CA PRO A 67 19.69 -6.65 14.33
C PRO A 67 19.95 -6.64 12.81
N GLY A 68 20.29 -7.81 12.23
CA GLY A 68 20.49 -7.94 10.78
C GLY A 68 19.26 -7.56 9.95
N TYR A 69 18.07 -7.95 10.40
CA TYR A 69 16.82 -7.57 9.69
C TYR A 69 16.57 -6.07 9.74
N PHE A 70 16.95 -5.42 10.82
CA PHE A 70 16.83 -3.97 10.94
C PHE A 70 17.72 -3.24 9.92
N PHE A 71 18.98 -3.69 9.76
CA PHE A 71 19.89 -3.13 8.75
C PHE A 71 19.40 -3.37 7.31
N ILE A 72 18.84 -4.55 7.04
CA ILE A 72 18.20 -4.83 5.75
C ILE A 72 17.04 -3.86 5.50
N GLY A 73 16.18 -3.64 6.49
CA GLY A 73 15.06 -2.71 6.41
C GLY A 73 15.51 -1.27 6.13
N ILE A 74 16.52 -0.78 6.86
CA ILE A 74 17.09 0.57 6.63
C ILE A 74 17.66 0.69 5.23
N THR A 75 18.42 -0.31 4.79
CA THR A 75 19.03 -0.31 3.45
C THR A 75 17.95 -0.25 2.38
N TRP A 76 16.91 -1.09 2.50
CA TRP A 76 15.78 -1.11 1.58
C TRP A 76 15.04 0.23 1.52
N LEU A 77 14.72 0.82 2.69
CA LEU A 77 14.06 2.13 2.77
C LEU A 77 14.93 3.24 2.19
N THR A 78 16.23 3.19 2.41
CA THR A 78 17.17 4.18 1.86
C THR A 78 17.20 4.11 0.33
N ILE A 79 17.31 2.90 -0.23
CA ILE A 79 17.27 2.69 -1.68
C ILE A 79 15.94 3.17 -2.25
N HIS A 80 14.81 2.81 -1.60
CA HIS A 80 13.47 3.26 -2.02
C HIS A 80 13.38 4.80 -2.04
N ALA A 81 13.81 5.47 -0.97
CA ALA A 81 13.76 6.92 -0.87
C ALA A 81 14.63 7.59 -1.94
N LEU A 82 15.85 7.10 -2.17
CA LEU A 82 16.74 7.62 -3.20
C LEU A 82 16.14 7.45 -4.60
N LEU A 83 15.61 6.27 -4.93
CA LEU A 83 14.95 6.02 -6.21
C LEU A 83 13.75 6.95 -6.42
N MET A 84 12.91 7.13 -5.39
CA MET A 84 11.76 8.04 -5.45
C MET A 84 12.20 9.49 -5.70
N ILE A 85 13.23 9.97 -5.01
CA ILE A 85 13.77 11.32 -5.20
C ILE A 85 14.36 11.50 -6.60
N VAL A 86 15.14 10.52 -7.07
CA VAL A 86 15.74 10.56 -8.41
C VAL A 86 14.63 10.59 -9.47
N MET A 87 13.64 9.68 -9.38
CA MET A 87 12.54 9.63 -10.31
C MET A 87 11.69 10.93 -10.27
N ALA A 88 11.38 11.43 -9.07
CA ALA A 88 10.63 12.68 -8.93
C ALA A 88 11.36 13.87 -9.59
N LYS A 89 12.68 13.94 -9.46
CA LYS A 89 13.50 14.97 -10.14
C LYS A 89 13.51 14.79 -11.65
N LEU A 90 13.67 13.56 -12.15
CA LEU A 90 13.71 13.27 -13.59
C LEU A 90 12.39 13.64 -14.30
N ILE A 91 11.25 13.25 -13.71
CA ILE A 91 9.92 13.52 -14.29
C ILE A 91 9.32 14.84 -13.80
N ARG A 92 10.05 15.59 -12.96
CA ARG A 92 9.58 16.83 -12.32
C ARG A 92 8.23 16.66 -11.62
N ALA A 93 8.08 15.55 -10.90
CA ALA A 93 6.84 15.24 -10.20
C ALA A 93 6.62 16.20 -9.03
N PRO A 94 5.39 16.68 -8.82
CA PRO A 94 5.00 17.39 -7.61
C PRO A 94 5.23 16.54 -6.35
N LEU A 95 5.54 17.21 -5.23
CA LEU A 95 5.78 16.56 -3.94
C LEU A 95 4.65 15.62 -3.51
N PHE A 96 3.41 15.97 -3.86
CA PHE A 96 2.23 15.13 -3.63
C PHE A 96 2.42 13.71 -4.17
N PHE A 97 2.77 13.58 -5.46
CA PHE A 97 2.92 12.26 -6.08
C PHE A 97 4.10 11.47 -5.48
N MET A 98 5.16 12.15 -5.09
CA MET A 98 6.30 11.51 -4.43
C MET A 98 5.90 10.97 -3.04
N ALA A 99 5.25 11.79 -2.22
CA ALA A 99 4.86 11.42 -0.87
C ALA A 99 3.78 10.33 -0.86
N VAL A 100 2.71 10.53 -1.64
CA VAL A 100 1.59 9.58 -1.72
C VAL A 100 2.01 8.29 -2.43
N GLY A 101 2.84 8.38 -3.49
CA GLY A 101 3.37 7.22 -4.19
C GLY A 101 4.30 6.37 -3.33
N SER A 102 5.14 7.00 -2.52
CA SER A 102 5.97 6.30 -1.52
C SER A 102 5.09 5.54 -0.53
N GLN A 103 4.08 6.21 0.04
CA GLN A 103 3.16 5.56 0.96
C GLN A 103 2.29 4.49 0.32
N ALA A 104 1.93 4.65 -0.94
CA ALA A 104 1.21 3.62 -1.69
C ALA A 104 2.01 2.32 -1.81
N ASN A 105 3.34 2.41 -1.94
CA ASN A 105 4.23 1.25 -2.00
C ASN A 105 4.57 0.65 -0.62
N VAL A 106 4.78 1.49 0.39
CA VAL A 106 5.23 1.04 1.73
C VAL A 106 4.06 0.69 2.63
N GLY A 107 3.08 1.61 2.74
CA GLY A 107 1.94 1.47 3.64
C GLY A 107 0.63 1.09 2.96
N GLY A 108 0.62 1.12 1.62
CA GLY A 108 -0.52 0.69 0.81
C GLY A 108 -1.79 1.51 1.03
N ALA A 109 -2.94 0.86 0.85
CA ALA A 109 -4.25 1.49 0.93
C ALA A 109 -4.62 1.98 2.34
N ALA A 110 -3.92 1.55 3.38
CA ALA A 110 -4.14 2.01 4.75
C ALA A 110 -3.57 3.40 5.00
N SER A 111 -2.39 3.71 4.47
CA SER A 111 -1.67 4.96 4.78
C SER A 111 -1.66 5.98 3.64
N ALA A 112 -1.67 5.55 2.38
CA ALA A 112 -1.64 6.46 1.24
C ALA A 112 -2.80 7.47 1.22
N PRO A 113 -4.06 7.12 1.52
CA PRO A 113 -5.15 8.08 1.59
C PRO A 113 -4.99 9.08 2.73
N ILE A 114 -4.37 8.69 3.84
CA ILE A 114 -4.10 9.60 4.98
C ILE A 114 -3.10 10.67 4.56
N VAL A 115 -2.02 10.26 3.91
CA VAL A 115 -1.00 11.20 3.40
C VAL A 115 -1.59 12.08 2.29
N ALA A 116 -2.41 11.53 1.40
CA ALA A 116 -3.10 12.30 0.37
C ALA A 116 -4.04 13.35 0.97
N ALA A 117 -4.81 12.97 2.00
CA ALA A 117 -5.71 13.87 2.72
C ALA A 117 -4.98 15.00 3.45
N ALA A 118 -3.72 14.81 3.86
CA ALA A 118 -2.90 15.85 4.47
C ALA A 118 -2.57 17.00 3.50
N PHE A 119 -2.52 16.74 2.19
CA PHE A 119 -2.41 17.79 1.18
C PHE A 119 -3.76 18.45 0.92
N HIS A 120 -4.80 17.67 0.74
CA HIS A 120 -6.18 18.13 0.64
C HIS A 120 -7.16 16.96 0.86
N PRO A 121 -8.23 17.10 1.67
CA PRO A 121 -9.16 16.01 1.99
C PRO A 121 -9.77 15.30 0.77
N ALA A 122 -10.04 16.05 -0.30
CA ALA A 122 -10.59 15.49 -1.54
C ALA A 122 -9.61 14.59 -2.30
N LEU A 123 -8.32 14.56 -1.93
CA LEU A 123 -7.29 13.73 -2.55
C LEU A 123 -7.18 12.34 -1.93
N ALA A 124 -7.86 12.07 -0.81
CA ALA A 124 -7.83 10.75 -0.18
C ALA A 124 -8.17 9.59 -1.16
N PRO A 125 -9.20 9.69 -2.02
CA PRO A 125 -9.47 8.65 -3.02
C PRO A 125 -8.33 8.43 -4.02
N VAL A 126 -7.59 9.49 -4.36
CA VAL A 126 -6.41 9.37 -5.24
C VAL A 126 -5.32 8.53 -4.58
N GLY A 127 -5.11 8.71 -3.26
CA GLY A 127 -4.20 7.87 -2.49
C GLY A 127 -4.57 6.39 -2.54
N ILE A 128 -5.86 6.06 -2.45
CA ILE A 128 -6.35 4.68 -2.57
C ILE A 128 -6.07 4.12 -3.97
N LEU A 129 -6.38 4.88 -5.02
CA LEU A 129 -6.12 4.46 -6.40
C LEU A 129 -4.64 4.22 -6.66
N MET A 130 -3.77 5.09 -6.16
CA MET A 130 -2.31 4.91 -6.26
C MET A 130 -1.86 3.64 -5.53
N ALA A 131 -2.43 3.34 -4.37
CA ALA A 131 -2.11 2.12 -3.62
C ALA A 131 -2.57 0.85 -4.36
N VAL A 132 -3.77 0.85 -4.93
CA VAL A 132 -4.30 -0.27 -5.74
C VAL A 132 -3.42 -0.53 -6.96
N LEU A 133 -3.01 0.53 -7.66
CA LEU A 133 -2.05 0.42 -8.78
C LEU A 133 -0.70 -0.09 -8.30
N GLY A 134 -0.21 0.38 -7.14
CA GLY A 134 1.02 -0.09 -6.51
C GLY A 134 0.97 -1.58 -6.20
N TYR A 135 -0.14 -2.07 -5.67
CA TYR A 135 -0.34 -3.51 -5.42
C TYR A 135 -0.33 -4.34 -6.71
N ALA A 136 -1.05 -3.88 -7.74
CA ALA A 136 -1.07 -4.58 -9.03
C ALA A 136 0.35 -4.65 -9.63
N LEU A 137 1.00 -3.52 -9.80
CA LEU A 137 2.35 -3.44 -10.39
C LEU A 137 3.39 -4.16 -9.52
N GLY A 138 3.32 -4.00 -8.20
CA GLY A 138 4.22 -4.64 -7.25
C GLY A 138 4.08 -6.16 -7.26
N THR A 139 2.87 -6.69 -7.35
CA THR A 139 2.63 -8.13 -7.41
C THR A 139 3.25 -8.75 -8.67
N TYR A 140 3.02 -8.14 -9.84
CA TYR A 140 3.63 -8.62 -11.09
C TYR A 140 5.15 -8.43 -11.08
N GLY A 141 5.64 -7.29 -10.58
CA GLY A 141 7.07 -7.03 -10.44
C GLY A 141 7.76 -8.04 -9.52
N ALA A 142 7.16 -8.35 -8.38
CA ALA A 142 7.67 -9.35 -7.43
C ALA A 142 7.67 -10.76 -8.05
N TYR A 143 6.66 -11.10 -8.84
CA TYR A 143 6.62 -12.37 -9.54
C TYR A 143 7.76 -12.52 -10.56
N ILE A 144 7.98 -11.50 -11.38
CA ILE A 144 9.08 -11.46 -12.35
C ILE A 144 10.43 -11.52 -11.63
N CYS A 145 10.61 -10.77 -10.55
CA CYS A 145 11.81 -10.80 -9.73
C CYS A 145 12.08 -12.20 -9.17
N GLY A 146 11.02 -12.87 -8.68
CA GLY A 146 11.11 -14.25 -8.19
C GLY A 146 11.57 -15.24 -9.28
N LEU A 147 11.08 -15.09 -10.52
CA LEU A 147 11.53 -15.92 -11.64
C LEU A 147 13.00 -15.67 -11.98
N ILE A 148 13.43 -14.40 -12.01
CA ILE A 148 14.84 -14.03 -12.28
C ILE A 148 15.75 -14.61 -11.18
N MET A 149 15.34 -14.52 -9.91
CA MET A 149 16.10 -15.09 -8.78
C MET A 149 16.21 -16.61 -8.88
N GLN A 150 15.16 -17.31 -9.31
CA GLN A 150 15.21 -18.76 -9.53
C GLN A 150 16.22 -19.15 -10.61
N VAL A 151 16.24 -18.39 -11.73
CA VAL A 151 17.20 -18.61 -12.82
C VAL A 151 18.63 -18.30 -12.37
N ALA A 152 18.83 -17.27 -11.55
CA ALA A 152 20.14 -16.87 -11.05
C ALA A 152 20.70 -17.83 -9.96
N ALA A 153 19.82 -18.53 -9.27
CA ALA A 153 20.22 -19.48 -8.21
C ALA A 153 20.53 -20.89 -8.74
N GLY A 154 20.36 -21.13 -10.06
CA GLY A 154 20.72 -22.39 -10.74
C GLY A 154 19.70 -23.46 -10.55
#